data_eec9cbc46d2fcc8409820920bb8fa5c7
#
_entry.id   eec9cbc46d2fcc8409820920bb8fa5c7
#
_cell.length_a   1.000
_cell.length_b   1.000
_cell.length_c   1.000
_cell.angle_alpha   90.00
_cell.angle_beta   90.00
_cell.angle_gamma   90.00
#
_symmetry.space_group_name_H-M   'P 1'
#
loop_
_entity.id
_entity.type
_entity.pdbx_description
1 polymer ?
#
loop_
_entity_poly.entity_id
_entity_poly.type
_entity_poly.pdbx_seq_one_letter_code
_entity_poly.pdbx_strand_id
1 'polypeptide(L)'
;MTFSVARRARTLAVSLLLATVTAGGFAVPAQAVAVYAGDSIRIAYSDGSRYGCSLNTVAHRDGRAFGVTAGHCLAPIGGAVPVAVYAADNRTKISGDLRASGYEMRGDNTLGSPLRDVAWFPLDGGVTNAAAARGGAVDIPVIGAVNPLSDAVQRFNPTRRVAGYHPVTAVKPGQIVCKDGARTSRTCGPVLKVNPDTGELAVLILALHGDSGGPVYTVNPNGSANIIGIVSGTAFGVLLAVDGLLPLPAGLR
;
A
#
# COMPACT_ATOMS: atom_id res chain seq x y z
N MET A 1 -59.98 -49.87 59.99
CA MET A 1 -59.74 -48.52 59.54
C MET A 1 -58.65 -48.59 58.48
N THR A 2 -59.04 -48.61 57.22
CA THR A 2 -58.16 -48.74 56.08
C THR A 2 -58.33 -47.52 55.16
N PHE A 3 -57.30 -46.67 55.08
CA PHE A 3 -57.30 -45.49 54.22
C PHE A 3 -56.70 -45.89 52.87
N SER A 4 -57.53 -45.80 51.83
CA SER A 4 -57.12 -45.94 50.43
C SER A 4 -56.61 -44.59 49.87
N VAL A 5 -55.39 -44.53 49.44
CA VAL A 5 -54.79 -43.36 48.78
C VAL A 5 -54.79 -43.57 47.25
N ALA A 6 -55.68 -42.87 46.57
CA ALA A 6 -55.74 -42.86 45.12
C ALA A 6 -54.61 -41.98 44.54
N ARG A 7 -53.64 -42.57 43.81
CA ARG A 7 -52.63 -41.87 43.02
C ARG A 7 -53.26 -41.43 41.71
N ARG A 8 -53.41 -40.13 41.49
CA ARG A 8 -53.69 -39.54 40.16
C ARG A 8 -52.41 -39.40 39.38
N ALA A 9 -52.28 -40.17 38.32
CA ALA A 9 -51.25 -40.01 37.32
C ALA A 9 -51.57 -38.76 36.46
N ARG A 10 -50.71 -37.77 36.49
CA ARG A 10 -50.75 -36.62 35.56
C ARG A 10 -49.82 -36.95 34.37
N THR A 11 -50.43 -37.21 33.23
CA THR A 11 -49.73 -37.36 31.96
C THR A 11 -49.27 -35.96 31.48
N LEU A 12 -47.97 -35.71 31.51
CA LEU A 12 -47.36 -34.54 30.90
C LEU A 12 -47.14 -34.85 29.39
N ALA A 13 -47.92 -34.22 28.54
CA ALA A 13 -47.68 -34.18 27.11
C ALA A 13 -46.55 -33.18 26.83
N VAL A 14 -45.38 -33.70 26.50
CA VAL A 14 -44.25 -32.88 26.00
C VAL A 14 -44.46 -32.66 24.52
N SER A 15 -44.90 -31.47 24.15
CA SER A 15 -44.96 -31.02 22.75
C SER A 15 -43.55 -30.67 22.27
N LEU A 16 -42.98 -31.52 21.45
CA LEU A 16 -41.72 -31.26 20.75
C LEU A 16 -41.98 -30.26 19.62
N LEU A 17 -41.67 -28.99 19.83
CA LEU A 17 -41.59 -27.99 18.77
C LEU A 17 -40.27 -28.22 18.03
N LEU A 18 -40.31 -28.84 16.83
CA LEU A 18 -39.22 -28.83 15.88
C LEU A 18 -39.11 -27.40 15.31
N ALA A 19 -38.16 -26.62 15.82
CA ALA A 19 -37.72 -25.39 15.18
C ALA A 19 -36.85 -25.77 13.98
N THR A 20 -37.36 -25.67 12.76
CA THR A 20 -36.58 -25.71 11.52
C THR A 20 -35.78 -24.43 11.46
N VAL A 21 -34.50 -24.48 11.90
CA VAL A 21 -33.54 -23.43 11.65
C VAL A 21 -33.19 -23.50 10.17
N THR A 22 -33.85 -22.69 9.34
CA THR A 22 -33.37 -22.39 7.99
C THR A 22 -32.03 -21.68 8.15
N ALA A 23 -30.95 -22.37 7.85
CA ALA A 23 -29.62 -21.78 7.72
C ALA A 23 -29.63 -20.83 6.50
N GLY A 24 -30.23 -19.66 6.67
CA GLY A 24 -30.00 -18.52 5.80
C GLY A 24 -28.55 -18.12 6.00
N GLY A 25 -27.68 -18.52 5.08
CA GLY A 25 -26.31 -18.07 5.06
C GLY A 25 -26.30 -16.55 4.90
N PHE A 26 -26.17 -15.83 6.00
CA PHE A 26 -25.82 -14.41 5.93
C PHE A 26 -24.45 -14.34 5.28
N ALA A 27 -24.41 -13.97 4.00
CA ALA A 27 -23.18 -13.59 3.35
C ALA A 27 -22.66 -12.38 4.16
N VAL A 28 -21.63 -12.62 4.98
CA VAL A 28 -20.92 -11.52 5.66
C VAL A 28 -20.38 -10.63 4.54
N PRO A 29 -20.78 -9.35 4.46
CA PRO A 29 -20.27 -8.48 3.42
C PRO A 29 -18.74 -8.47 3.52
N ALA A 30 -18.07 -8.75 2.39
CA ALA A 30 -16.63 -8.68 2.31
C ALA A 30 -16.20 -7.29 2.79
N GLN A 31 -15.45 -7.23 3.87
CA GLN A 31 -15.05 -5.96 4.46
C GLN A 31 -14.14 -5.23 3.47
N ALA A 32 -14.52 -4.00 3.09
CA ALA A 32 -13.74 -3.20 2.17
C ALA A 32 -12.34 -2.95 2.76
N VAL A 33 -11.30 -3.24 1.96
CA VAL A 33 -9.91 -3.03 2.36
C VAL A 33 -9.48 -1.64 1.93
N ALA A 34 -9.24 -0.75 2.88
CA ALA A 34 -8.70 0.57 2.58
C ALA A 34 -7.18 0.52 2.40
N VAL A 35 -6.69 1.03 1.27
CA VAL A 35 -5.26 1.16 0.98
C VAL A 35 -4.83 2.64 1.04
N TYR A 36 -3.63 2.86 1.56
CA TYR A 36 -3.04 4.17 1.77
C TYR A 36 -1.75 4.31 0.95
N ALA A 37 -1.43 5.51 0.54
CA ALA A 37 -0.10 5.82 0.02
C ALA A 37 0.96 5.56 1.12
N GLY A 38 2.01 4.79 0.79
CA GLY A 38 3.03 4.31 1.75
C GLY A 38 2.75 2.93 2.35
N ASP A 39 1.58 2.35 2.12
CA ASP A 39 1.30 0.99 2.60
C ASP A 39 2.25 -0.03 1.97
N SER A 40 2.66 -1.00 2.79
CA SER A 40 3.40 -2.17 2.30
C SER A 40 2.53 -3.01 1.38
N ILE A 41 3.08 -3.37 0.24
CA ILE A 41 2.50 -4.34 -0.69
C ILE A 41 3.46 -5.52 -0.89
N ARG A 42 2.92 -6.70 -1.14
CA ARG A 42 3.66 -7.91 -1.45
C ARG A 42 3.28 -8.39 -2.83
N ILE A 43 4.23 -8.37 -3.74
CA ILE A 43 4.06 -8.85 -5.12
C ILE A 43 4.45 -10.32 -5.16
N ALA A 44 3.51 -11.18 -5.54
CA ALA A 44 3.75 -12.61 -5.76
C ALA A 44 4.10 -12.86 -7.22
N TYR A 45 5.10 -13.70 -7.45
CA TYR A 45 5.60 -14.08 -8.76
C TYR A 45 5.25 -15.53 -9.11
N SER A 46 5.31 -15.85 -10.41
CA SER A 46 4.93 -17.15 -10.95
C SER A 46 5.79 -18.32 -10.46
N ASP A 47 6.98 -18.06 -9.92
CA ASP A 47 7.87 -19.03 -9.31
C ASP A 47 7.59 -19.25 -7.81
N GLY A 48 6.56 -18.60 -7.26
CA GLY A 48 6.19 -18.66 -5.85
C GLY A 48 6.95 -17.66 -4.96
N SER A 49 7.92 -16.92 -5.49
CA SER A 49 8.61 -15.88 -4.73
C SER A 49 7.69 -14.69 -4.44
N ARG A 50 8.04 -13.90 -3.42
CA ARG A 50 7.32 -12.68 -3.05
C ARG A 50 8.29 -11.57 -2.68
N TYR A 51 8.04 -10.39 -3.23
CA TYR A 51 8.86 -9.19 -2.97
C TYR A 51 8.02 -8.10 -2.33
N GLY A 52 8.65 -7.34 -1.43
CA GLY A 52 8.02 -6.24 -0.73
C GLY A 52 8.31 -4.90 -1.41
N CYS A 53 7.26 -4.12 -1.62
CA CYS A 53 7.31 -2.74 -2.10
C CYS A 53 6.33 -1.88 -1.32
N SER A 54 6.21 -0.62 -1.69
CA SER A 54 5.25 0.33 -1.14
C SER A 54 4.27 0.80 -2.21
N LEU A 55 3.03 1.05 -1.81
CA LEU A 55 2.03 1.68 -2.66
C LEU A 55 2.31 3.19 -2.74
N ASN A 56 2.37 3.77 -3.94
CA ASN A 56 2.49 5.22 -4.12
C ASN A 56 1.15 5.93 -3.91
N THR A 57 0.20 5.55 -4.71
CA THR A 57 -1.13 6.15 -4.76
C THR A 57 -2.12 5.21 -5.43
N VAL A 58 -3.38 5.62 -5.45
CA VAL A 58 -4.41 5.00 -6.28
C VAL A 58 -4.81 6.00 -7.37
N ALA A 59 -4.72 5.55 -8.60
CA ALA A 59 -5.13 6.30 -9.79
C ALA A 59 -6.32 5.60 -10.46
N HIS A 60 -6.97 6.27 -11.42
CA HIS A 60 -8.15 5.75 -12.09
C HIS A 60 -8.00 5.80 -13.61
N ARG A 61 -8.60 4.82 -14.28
CA ARG A 61 -8.75 4.78 -15.73
C ARG A 61 -10.02 4.01 -16.07
N ASP A 62 -10.89 4.60 -16.89
CA ASP A 62 -12.15 3.99 -17.36
C ASP A 62 -13.01 3.44 -16.21
N GLY A 63 -13.14 4.22 -15.11
CA GLY A 63 -13.92 3.84 -13.93
C GLY A 63 -13.29 2.76 -13.05
N ARG A 64 -12.08 2.27 -13.37
CA ARG A 64 -11.35 1.28 -12.57
C ARG A 64 -10.24 1.94 -11.76
N ALA A 65 -10.06 1.45 -10.55
CA ALA A 65 -8.97 1.87 -9.68
C ALA A 65 -7.70 1.04 -9.94
N PHE A 66 -6.56 1.70 -9.91
CA PHE A 66 -5.22 1.12 -10.06
C PHE A 66 -4.32 1.55 -8.91
N GLY A 67 -3.64 0.60 -8.29
CA GLY A 67 -2.51 0.90 -7.43
C GLY A 67 -1.29 1.28 -8.27
N VAL A 68 -0.57 2.32 -7.86
CA VAL A 68 0.68 2.77 -8.48
C VAL A 68 1.84 2.45 -7.55
N THR A 69 2.95 1.97 -8.11
CA THR A 69 4.19 1.63 -7.39
C THR A 69 5.41 1.84 -8.30
N ALA A 70 6.60 1.48 -7.88
CA ALA A 70 7.79 1.54 -8.72
C ALA A 70 7.76 0.46 -9.82
N GLY A 71 8.33 0.76 -10.98
CA GLY A 71 8.39 -0.13 -12.14
C GLY A 71 9.07 -1.44 -11.85
N HIS A 72 10.23 -1.37 -11.19
CA HIS A 72 10.99 -2.56 -10.81
C HIS A 72 10.24 -3.49 -9.84
N CYS A 73 9.18 -3.01 -9.16
CA CYS A 73 8.35 -3.85 -8.28
C CYS A 73 7.44 -4.81 -9.07
N LEU A 74 7.10 -4.48 -10.33
CA LEU A 74 6.26 -5.31 -11.20
C LEU A 74 6.99 -5.83 -12.44
N ALA A 75 8.25 -5.47 -12.61
CA ALA A 75 9.06 -6.02 -13.70
C ALA A 75 9.31 -7.52 -13.48
N PRO A 76 9.41 -8.33 -14.54
CA PRO A 76 9.82 -9.72 -14.44
C PRO A 76 11.21 -9.86 -13.80
N ILE A 77 11.39 -10.86 -12.96
CA ILE A 77 12.65 -11.15 -12.26
C ILE A 77 13.09 -12.57 -12.62
N GLY A 78 14.24 -12.73 -13.27
CA GLY A 78 14.77 -14.04 -13.63
C GLY A 78 13.84 -14.90 -14.50
N GLY A 79 12.92 -14.26 -15.25
CA GLY A 79 11.90 -14.93 -16.04
C GLY A 79 10.58 -15.17 -15.29
N ALA A 80 10.53 -15.02 -13.98
CA ALA A 80 9.29 -15.05 -13.23
C ALA A 80 8.49 -13.74 -13.45
N VAL A 81 7.18 -13.85 -13.61
CA VAL A 81 6.27 -12.70 -13.82
C VAL A 81 5.37 -12.48 -12.61
N PRO A 82 4.97 -11.24 -12.32
CA PRO A 82 4.04 -10.96 -11.24
C PRO A 82 2.65 -11.57 -11.54
N VAL A 83 2.04 -12.20 -10.54
CA VAL A 83 0.75 -12.89 -10.67
C VAL A 83 -0.33 -12.35 -9.73
N ALA A 84 0.06 -11.72 -8.61
CA ALA A 84 -0.89 -11.11 -7.68
C ALA A 84 -0.19 -10.07 -6.80
N VAL A 85 -0.98 -9.14 -6.24
CA VAL A 85 -0.51 -8.19 -5.23
C VAL A 85 -1.34 -8.38 -3.95
N TYR A 86 -0.65 -8.43 -2.82
CA TYR A 86 -1.23 -8.58 -1.48
C TYR A 86 -0.94 -7.35 -0.62
N ALA A 87 -1.77 -7.13 0.39
CA ALA A 87 -1.51 -6.16 1.44
C ALA A 87 -0.32 -6.58 2.33
N ALA A 88 0.04 -5.76 3.29
CA ALA A 88 1.15 -5.98 4.22
C ALA A 88 1.09 -7.31 4.98
N ASP A 89 -0.12 -7.81 5.27
CA ASP A 89 -0.36 -9.06 5.98
C ASP A 89 0.00 -10.32 5.15
N ASN A 90 0.36 -10.12 3.87
CA ASN A 90 0.72 -11.18 2.93
C ASN A 90 -0.40 -12.22 2.69
N ARG A 91 -1.63 -11.92 3.06
CA ARG A 91 -2.83 -12.77 2.98
C ARG A 91 -3.97 -12.10 2.23
N THR A 92 -4.25 -10.85 2.54
CA THR A 92 -5.29 -10.05 1.89
C THR A 92 -4.87 -9.68 0.49
N LYS A 93 -5.47 -10.30 -0.51
CA LYS A 93 -5.21 -10.01 -1.91
C LYS A 93 -5.88 -8.69 -2.27
N ILE A 94 -5.13 -7.76 -2.82
CA ILE A 94 -5.62 -6.45 -3.30
C ILE A 94 -5.65 -6.35 -4.82
N SER A 95 -4.96 -7.27 -5.51
CA SER A 95 -5.02 -7.45 -6.96
C SER A 95 -4.78 -8.92 -7.31
N GLY A 96 -5.79 -9.57 -7.87
CA GLY A 96 -5.74 -10.98 -8.30
C GLY A 96 -5.67 -11.16 -9.81
N ASP A 97 -5.94 -10.12 -10.58
CA ASP A 97 -5.88 -10.13 -12.05
C ASP A 97 -4.97 -8.99 -12.55
N LEU A 98 -3.76 -9.35 -12.93
CA LEU A 98 -2.75 -8.40 -13.40
C LEU A 98 -2.74 -8.19 -14.92
N ARG A 99 -3.73 -8.68 -15.69
CA ARG A 99 -3.77 -8.51 -17.16
C ARG A 99 -3.79 -7.05 -17.62
N ALA A 100 -4.34 -6.15 -16.80
CA ALA A 100 -4.35 -4.71 -17.08
C ALA A 100 -3.20 -3.95 -16.39
N SER A 101 -2.29 -4.66 -15.73
CA SER A 101 -1.09 -4.07 -15.15
C SER A 101 -0.08 -3.70 -16.23
N GLY A 102 0.87 -2.87 -15.84
CA GLY A 102 2.00 -2.53 -16.69
C GLY A 102 3.08 -1.83 -15.89
N TYR A 103 4.23 -1.66 -16.52
CA TYR A 103 5.34 -0.92 -15.95
C TYR A 103 6.13 -0.19 -17.03
N GLU A 104 6.79 0.88 -16.63
CA GLU A 104 7.78 1.60 -17.42
C GLU A 104 9.08 1.62 -16.61
N MET A 105 10.16 1.18 -17.24
CA MET A 105 11.50 1.25 -16.67
C MET A 105 12.46 1.81 -17.71
N ARG A 106 13.13 2.91 -17.37
CA ARG A 106 14.22 3.52 -18.17
C ARG A 106 15.25 4.08 -17.20
N GLY A 107 16.51 4.06 -17.63
CA GLY A 107 17.61 4.51 -16.78
C GLY A 107 18.08 3.44 -15.81
N ASP A 108 19.17 3.73 -15.16
CA ASP A 108 19.89 2.81 -14.29
C ASP A 108 19.98 3.28 -12.83
N ASN A 109 19.13 4.20 -12.42
CA ASN A 109 19.16 4.86 -11.11
C ASN A 109 20.46 5.62 -10.80
N THR A 110 21.32 5.89 -11.79
CA THR A 110 22.46 6.78 -11.62
C THR A 110 22.00 8.23 -11.71
N LEU A 111 22.48 9.05 -10.78
CA LEU A 111 22.15 10.48 -10.76
C LEU A 111 22.50 11.15 -12.10
N GLY A 112 21.48 11.64 -12.81
CA GLY A 112 21.62 12.34 -14.08
C GLY A 112 21.30 11.51 -15.32
N SER A 113 20.98 10.23 -15.20
CA SER A 113 20.36 9.43 -16.24
C SER A 113 18.85 9.65 -16.25
N PRO A 114 18.16 9.72 -17.41
CA PRO A 114 16.71 9.78 -17.43
C PRO A 114 16.12 8.59 -16.69
N LEU A 115 15.43 8.87 -15.58
CA LEU A 115 14.81 7.85 -14.74
C LEU A 115 13.34 7.76 -15.08
N ARG A 116 12.86 6.56 -15.32
CA ARG A 116 11.45 6.21 -15.34
C ARG A 116 11.29 4.85 -14.67
N ASP A 117 10.61 4.84 -13.54
CA ASP A 117 10.46 3.65 -12.71
C ASP A 117 9.07 3.65 -12.08
N VAL A 118 8.06 3.38 -12.89
CA VAL A 118 6.65 3.41 -12.49
C VAL A 118 5.92 2.17 -12.97
N ALA A 119 5.06 1.63 -12.12
CA ALA A 119 4.15 0.53 -12.44
C ALA A 119 2.75 0.79 -11.91
N TRP A 120 1.79 0.10 -12.51
CA TRP A 120 0.39 0.14 -12.09
C TRP A 120 -0.23 -1.24 -12.17
N PHE A 121 -1.18 -1.50 -11.30
CA PHE A 121 -1.94 -2.76 -11.26
C PHE A 121 -3.39 -2.48 -10.87
N PRO A 122 -4.36 -3.19 -11.49
CA PRO A 122 -5.76 -3.00 -11.17
C PRO A 122 -6.03 -3.42 -9.73
N LEU A 123 -6.86 -2.67 -9.01
CA LEU A 123 -7.33 -3.07 -7.69
C LEU A 123 -8.59 -3.93 -7.80
N ASP A 124 -8.68 -4.97 -6.97
CA ASP A 124 -9.84 -5.85 -6.91
C ASP A 124 -11.07 -5.10 -6.34
N GLY A 125 -12.27 -5.58 -6.68
CA GLY A 125 -13.50 -5.07 -6.09
C GLY A 125 -13.47 -5.22 -4.55
N GLY A 126 -13.89 -4.17 -3.84
CA GLY A 126 -13.80 -4.14 -2.38
C GLY A 126 -12.52 -3.52 -1.83
N VAL A 127 -11.53 -3.18 -2.69
CA VAL A 127 -10.39 -2.34 -2.29
C VAL A 127 -10.74 -0.87 -2.52
N THR A 128 -10.55 -0.04 -1.50
CA THR A 128 -10.89 1.38 -1.53
C THR A 128 -9.65 2.25 -1.33
N ASN A 129 -9.62 3.41 -1.98
CA ASN A 129 -8.59 4.42 -1.77
C ASN A 129 -8.90 5.24 -0.52
N ALA A 130 -8.02 5.23 0.46
CA ALA A 130 -8.15 6.08 1.65
C ALA A 130 -7.88 7.56 1.37
N ALA A 131 -7.37 7.93 0.18
CA ALA A 131 -6.95 9.27 -0.21
C ALA A 131 -6.01 9.93 0.82
N ALA A 132 -5.18 9.13 1.44
CA ALA A 132 -4.26 9.56 2.49
C ALA A 132 -2.93 8.79 2.42
N ALA A 133 -1.89 9.42 2.95
CA ALA A 133 -0.55 8.86 3.07
C ALA A 133 -0.23 8.52 4.53
N ARG A 134 0.39 7.38 4.74
CA ARG A 134 0.90 6.94 6.05
C ARG A 134 2.18 6.13 5.88
N GLY A 135 3.10 6.26 6.82
CA GLY A 135 4.26 5.37 6.87
C GLY A 135 3.87 3.97 7.28
N GLY A 136 4.51 2.98 6.69
CA GLY A 136 4.40 1.58 7.11
C GLY A 136 5.06 1.32 8.48
N ALA A 137 5.18 0.06 8.85
CA ALA A 137 5.93 -0.35 10.03
C ALA A 137 7.43 -0.04 9.87
N VAL A 138 8.14 0.13 10.98
CA VAL A 138 9.61 0.17 10.97
C VAL A 138 10.12 -1.27 11.01
N ASP A 139 10.74 -1.70 9.91
CA ASP A 139 11.31 -3.04 9.76
C ASP A 139 12.79 -2.90 9.43
N ILE A 140 13.65 -3.09 10.43
CA ILE A 140 15.09 -2.91 10.30
C ILE A 140 15.71 -4.23 9.83
N PRO A 141 16.57 -4.23 8.77
CA PRO A 141 17.30 -5.42 8.37
C PRO A 141 18.05 -6.03 9.56
N VAL A 142 18.04 -7.35 9.67
CA VAL A 142 18.67 -8.15 10.75
C VAL A 142 17.87 -8.17 12.06
N ILE A 143 17.18 -7.09 12.45
CA ILE A 143 16.39 -7.02 13.69
C ILE A 143 14.93 -7.40 13.44
N GLY A 144 14.44 -7.18 12.20
CA GLY A 144 13.05 -7.40 11.82
C GLY A 144 12.12 -6.27 12.23
N ALA A 145 10.82 -6.57 12.24
CA ALA A 145 9.80 -5.60 12.62
C ALA A 145 9.88 -5.28 14.12
N VAL A 146 10.08 -4.02 14.44
CA VAL A 146 10.14 -3.53 15.82
C VAL A 146 8.80 -2.86 16.15
N ASN A 147 7.81 -3.67 16.58
CA ASN A 147 6.44 -3.20 16.81
C ASN A 147 6.34 -2.00 17.77
N PRO A 148 7.02 -1.96 18.94
CA PRO A 148 6.96 -0.80 19.82
C PRO A 148 7.51 0.47 19.18
N LEU A 149 8.56 0.36 18.36
CA LEU A 149 9.13 1.48 17.63
C LEU A 149 8.18 1.92 16.50
N SER A 150 7.58 0.98 15.78
CA SER A 150 6.58 1.26 14.75
C SER A 150 5.39 2.02 15.32
N ASP A 151 4.86 1.60 16.46
CA ASP A 151 3.74 2.25 17.14
C ASP A 151 4.12 3.67 17.59
N ALA A 152 5.33 3.85 18.14
CA ALA A 152 5.82 5.16 18.54
C ALA A 152 5.98 6.09 17.32
N VAL A 153 6.61 5.61 16.24
CA VAL A 153 6.80 6.37 15.01
C VAL A 153 5.46 6.76 14.39
N GLN A 154 4.48 5.86 14.36
CA GLN A 154 3.15 6.15 13.82
C GLN A 154 2.39 7.19 14.65
N ARG A 155 2.54 7.22 15.97
CA ARG A 155 1.95 8.26 16.84
C ARG A 155 2.49 9.66 16.52
N PHE A 156 3.79 9.78 16.21
CA PHE A 156 4.42 11.05 15.82
C PHE A 156 4.24 11.39 14.35
N ASN A 157 3.87 10.43 13.51
CA ASN A 157 3.68 10.57 12.07
C ASN A 157 2.21 10.32 11.69
N PRO A 158 1.30 11.25 11.95
CA PRO A 158 -0.12 11.04 11.67
C PRO A 158 -0.36 10.83 10.19
N THR A 159 -1.41 10.08 9.88
CA THR A 159 -1.91 9.94 8.51
C THR A 159 -2.21 11.32 7.93
N ARG A 160 -1.75 11.57 6.70
CA ARG A 160 -1.91 12.83 5.99
C ARG A 160 -2.86 12.67 4.81
N ARG A 161 -3.88 13.51 4.72
CA ARG A 161 -4.72 13.55 3.53
C ARG A 161 -3.88 13.92 2.30
N VAL A 162 -4.02 13.19 1.20
CA VAL A 162 -3.44 13.55 -0.09
C VAL A 162 -4.29 14.68 -0.68
N ALA A 163 -3.68 15.86 -0.85
CA ALA A 163 -4.35 17.04 -1.39
C ALA A 163 -4.25 17.12 -2.90
N GLY A 164 -3.19 16.56 -3.48
CA GLY A 164 -2.97 16.59 -4.92
C GLY A 164 -1.63 15.98 -5.34
N TYR A 165 -1.33 16.13 -6.61
CA TYR A 165 -0.12 15.65 -7.26
C TYR A 165 0.56 16.81 -7.96
N HIS A 166 1.87 16.95 -7.79
CA HIS A 166 2.64 18.04 -8.36
C HIS A 166 3.82 17.49 -9.16
N PRO A 167 4.26 18.18 -10.21
CA PRO A 167 5.47 17.80 -10.92
C PRO A 167 6.71 18.04 -10.05
N VAL A 168 7.83 17.41 -10.38
CA VAL A 168 9.10 17.59 -9.66
C VAL A 168 9.57 19.05 -9.64
N THR A 169 9.17 19.85 -10.63
CA THR A 169 9.48 21.28 -10.72
C THR A 169 8.78 22.14 -9.65
N ALA A 170 7.83 21.57 -8.91
CA ALA A 170 7.18 22.25 -7.80
C ALA A 170 8.07 22.38 -6.55
N VAL A 171 9.23 21.71 -6.54
CA VAL A 171 10.19 21.79 -5.43
C VAL A 171 11.54 22.31 -5.90
N LYS A 172 12.34 22.78 -4.95
CA LYS A 172 13.67 23.36 -5.20
C LYS A 172 14.72 22.69 -4.33
N PRO A 173 16.00 22.68 -4.75
CA PRO A 173 17.10 22.28 -3.88
C PRO A 173 17.05 23.00 -2.53
N GLY A 174 17.32 22.25 -1.45
CA GLY A 174 17.21 22.72 -0.06
C GLY A 174 15.81 22.59 0.56
N GLN A 175 14.75 22.46 -0.23
CA GLN A 175 13.41 22.26 0.32
C GLN A 175 13.29 20.88 0.96
N ILE A 176 12.61 20.82 2.11
CA ILE A 176 12.33 19.54 2.79
C ILE A 176 11.14 18.85 2.12
N VAL A 177 11.33 17.59 1.77
CA VAL A 177 10.29 16.66 1.33
C VAL A 177 10.27 15.46 2.25
N CYS A 178 9.15 14.75 2.29
CA CYS A 178 9.01 13.52 3.07
C CYS A 178 8.68 12.35 2.13
N LYS A 179 9.03 11.14 2.55
CA LYS A 179 8.51 9.92 1.95
C LYS A 179 7.78 9.08 3.00
N ASP A 180 6.79 8.33 2.58
CA ASP A 180 6.22 7.22 3.34
C ASP A 180 6.58 5.90 2.65
N GLY A 181 7.02 4.91 3.40
CA GLY A 181 7.43 3.63 2.86
C GLY A 181 7.20 2.48 3.82
N ALA A 182 7.20 1.28 3.28
CA ALA A 182 6.88 0.05 3.99
C ALA A 182 7.97 -0.38 4.99
N ARG A 183 9.20 0.11 4.80
CA ARG A 183 10.37 -0.36 5.57
C ARG A 183 10.88 0.64 6.60
N THR A 184 11.01 1.89 6.21
CA THR A 184 11.52 2.95 7.10
C THR A 184 10.45 3.96 7.48
N SER A 185 9.16 3.62 7.29
CA SER A 185 8.03 4.47 7.63
C SER A 185 8.16 5.87 7.02
N ARG A 186 7.84 6.93 7.77
CA ARG A 186 8.01 8.32 7.34
C ARG A 186 9.40 8.81 7.66
N THR A 187 10.10 9.28 6.63
CA THR A 187 11.38 9.99 6.76
C THR A 187 11.36 11.24 5.89
N CYS A 188 12.05 12.29 6.31
CA CYS A 188 12.08 13.57 5.62
C CYS A 188 13.52 14.06 5.48
N GLY A 189 13.77 14.84 4.42
CA GLY A 189 15.08 15.42 4.18
C GLY A 189 15.09 16.40 3.01
N PRO A 190 16.23 17.08 2.79
CA PRO A 190 16.34 18.11 1.77
C PRO A 190 16.47 17.53 0.37
N VAL A 191 15.83 18.18 -0.58
CA VAL A 191 16.07 17.99 -2.01
C VAL A 191 17.48 18.45 -2.33
N LEU A 192 18.28 17.61 -2.95
CA LEU A 192 19.65 17.92 -3.38
C LEU A 192 19.68 18.45 -4.82
N LYS A 193 18.89 17.82 -5.70
CA LYS A 193 18.85 18.15 -7.13
C LYS A 193 17.44 17.93 -7.67
N VAL A 194 17.04 18.82 -8.57
CA VAL A 194 15.84 18.68 -9.40
C VAL A 194 16.31 18.62 -10.85
N ASN A 195 15.84 17.63 -11.57
CA ASN A 195 16.07 17.53 -13.00
C ASN A 195 14.71 17.62 -13.73
N PRO A 196 14.31 18.80 -14.22
CA PRO A 196 13.03 18.98 -14.89
C PRO A 196 12.95 18.23 -16.21
N ASP A 197 14.07 18.05 -16.91
CA ASP A 197 14.12 17.42 -18.24
C ASP A 197 13.87 15.91 -18.16
N THR A 198 14.32 15.29 -17.08
CA THR A 198 14.15 13.85 -16.84
C THR A 198 13.00 13.53 -15.88
N GLY A 199 12.46 14.53 -15.19
CA GLY A 199 11.43 14.32 -14.17
C GLY A 199 11.95 13.70 -12.87
N GLU A 200 13.23 13.86 -12.56
CA GLU A 200 13.94 13.19 -11.47
C GLU A 200 14.25 14.15 -10.31
N LEU A 201 14.22 13.61 -9.09
CA LEU A 201 14.77 14.27 -7.89
C LEU A 201 15.85 13.40 -7.25
N ALA A 202 16.89 14.06 -6.73
CA ALA A 202 17.79 13.48 -5.75
C ALA A 202 17.51 14.10 -4.38
N VAL A 203 17.31 13.27 -3.37
CA VAL A 203 16.90 13.68 -2.03
C VAL A 203 17.76 12.98 -0.97
N LEU A 204 18.16 13.72 0.08
CA LEU A 204 18.87 13.13 1.20
C LEU A 204 17.87 12.64 2.25
N ILE A 205 17.41 11.41 2.10
CA ILE A 205 16.40 10.78 2.95
C ILE A 205 16.78 9.31 3.21
N LEU A 206 16.60 8.84 4.43
CA LEU A 206 16.73 7.42 4.75
C LEU A 206 15.67 6.61 4.00
N ALA A 207 16.12 5.66 3.17
CA ALA A 207 15.27 4.71 2.47
C ALA A 207 15.99 3.37 2.32
N LEU A 208 15.26 2.28 2.47
CA LEU A 208 15.77 0.90 2.38
C LEU A 208 14.95 0.09 1.38
N HIS A 209 15.48 -1.06 0.97
CA HIS A 209 14.74 -2.03 0.15
C HIS A 209 13.38 -2.34 0.77
N GLY A 210 12.29 -2.16 0.00
CA GLY A 210 10.91 -2.27 0.44
C GLY A 210 10.21 -0.91 0.54
N ASP A 211 10.94 0.22 0.65
CA ASP A 211 10.37 1.56 0.50
C ASP A 211 10.09 1.91 -0.97
N SER A 212 10.66 1.15 -1.90
CA SER A 212 10.43 1.25 -3.36
C SER A 212 8.95 1.37 -3.67
N GLY A 213 8.59 2.33 -4.50
CA GLY A 213 7.21 2.63 -4.85
C GLY A 213 6.52 3.60 -3.90
N GLY A 214 7.04 3.85 -2.70
CA GLY A 214 6.44 4.77 -1.74
C GLY A 214 6.31 6.20 -2.27
N PRO A 215 5.33 6.99 -1.77
CA PRO A 215 5.16 8.38 -2.17
C PRO A 215 6.26 9.27 -1.61
N VAL A 216 6.76 10.17 -2.44
CA VAL A 216 7.54 11.33 -2.02
C VAL A 216 6.65 12.56 -2.16
N TYR A 217 6.60 13.42 -1.15
CA TYR A 217 5.63 14.51 -1.10
C TYR A 217 6.12 15.74 -0.32
N THR A 218 5.51 16.88 -0.60
CA THR A 218 5.59 18.09 0.20
C THR A 218 4.44 18.14 1.21
N VAL A 219 4.70 18.78 2.35
CA VAL A 219 3.67 18.99 3.40
C VAL A 219 3.17 20.42 3.32
N ASN A 220 1.86 20.57 3.18
CA ASN A 220 1.18 21.86 3.19
C ASN A 220 1.05 22.42 4.61
N PRO A 221 0.84 23.72 4.80
CA PRO A 221 0.62 24.33 6.12
C PRO A 221 -0.52 23.68 6.92
N ASN A 222 -1.55 23.17 6.24
CA ASN A 222 -2.66 22.45 6.87
C ASN A 222 -2.37 20.97 7.16
N GLY A 223 -1.12 20.52 6.99
CA GLY A 223 -0.69 19.15 7.25
C GLY A 223 -0.99 18.12 6.16
N SER A 224 -1.68 18.50 5.07
CA SER A 224 -1.92 17.60 3.93
C SER A 224 -0.65 17.41 3.07
N ALA A 225 -0.64 16.36 2.25
CA ALA A 225 0.47 15.99 1.38
C ALA A 225 0.16 16.28 -0.10
N ASN A 226 1.11 16.86 -0.83
CA ASN A 226 1.12 16.86 -2.30
C ASN A 226 2.20 15.91 -2.80
N ILE A 227 1.79 14.82 -3.44
CA ILE A 227 2.73 13.82 -3.95
C ILE A 227 3.44 14.37 -5.18
N ILE A 228 4.77 14.23 -5.22
CA ILE A 228 5.64 14.72 -6.29
C ILE A 228 6.36 13.59 -7.01
N GLY A 229 6.50 12.42 -6.39
CA GLY A 229 7.27 11.34 -7.00
C GLY A 229 7.14 10.00 -6.29
N ILE A 230 7.89 9.05 -6.82
CA ILE A 230 7.94 7.64 -6.43
C ILE A 230 9.36 7.34 -5.95
N VAL A 231 9.48 6.66 -4.80
CA VAL A 231 10.76 6.08 -4.36
C VAL A 231 11.20 5.03 -5.37
N SER A 232 12.28 5.30 -6.10
CA SER A 232 12.81 4.41 -7.14
C SER A 232 14.04 3.65 -6.65
N GLY A 233 15.07 4.33 -6.22
CA GLY A 233 16.31 3.68 -5.79
C GLY A 233 17.00 4.45 -4.68
N THR A 234 17.94 3.80 -4.02
CA THR A 234 18.75 4.44 -2.97
C THR A 234 20.21 4.03 -3.08
N ALA A 235 21.11 5.01 -2.90
CA ALA A 235 22.51 4.77 -2.71
C ALA A 235 22.87 4.98 -1.23
N PHE A 236 23.60 4.02 -0.66
CA PHE A 236 24.03 4.03 0.75
C PHE A 236 22.87 4.16 1.77
N GLY A 237 21.64 3.86 1.37
CA GLY A 237 20.46 3.96 2.22
C GLY A 237 19.98 5.38 2.54
N VAL A 238 20.65 6.42 2.07
CA VAL A 238 20.34 7.83 2.40
C VAL A 238 20.25 8.76 1.20
N LEU A 239 20.85 8.42 0.07
CA LEU A 239 20.71 9.19 -1.16
C LEU A 239 19.62 8.55 -2.01
N LEU A 240 18.45 9.17 -2.02
CA LEU A 240 17.25 8.66 -2.67
C LEU A 240 17.12 9.24 -4.08
N ALA A 241 16.98 8.35 -5.07
CA ALA A 241 16.50 8.66 -6.40
C ALA A 241 14.96 8.57 -6.42
N VAL A 242 14.33 9.62 -6.92
CA VAL A 242 12.88 9.77 -6.99
C VAL A 242 12.48 10.00 -8.45
N ASP A 243 11.67 9.10 -9.01
CA ASP A 243 10.99 9.34 -10.28
C ASP A 243 9.78 10.24 -10.07
N GLY A 244 9.62 11.26 -10.89
CA GLY A 244 8.46 12.14 -10.87
C GLY A 244 7.18 11.35 -11.19
N LEU A 245 6.16 11.56 -10.37
CA LEU A 245 4.89 10.85 -10.56
C LEU A 245 4.16 11.30 -11.84
N LEU A 246 4.30 12.56 -12.23
CA LEU A 246 3.59 13.13 -13.38
C LEU A 246 4.49 13.27 -14.62
N PRO A 247 3.94 12.98 -15.81
CA PRO A 247 2.58 12.46 -16.04
C PRO A 247 2.44 11.00 -15.60
N LEU A 248 1.24 10.64 -15.14
CA LEU A 248 0.92 9.24 -14.90
C LEU A 248 0.88 8.47 -16.22
N PRO A 249 1.35 7.20 -16.24
CA PRO A 249 1.40 6.41 -17.45
C PRO A 249 0.01 5.91 -17.90
N ALA A 250 -0.09 5.46 -19.15
CA ALA A 250 -1.25 4.73 -19.69
C ALA A 250 -2.61 5.42 -19.47
N GLY A 251 -2.65 6.77 -19.43
CA GLY A 251 -3.88 7.54 -19.26
C GLY A 251 -4.50 7.45 -17.85
N LEU A 252 -3.76 7.01 -16.86
CA LEU A 252 -4.16 7.05 -15.45
C LEU A 252 -4.30 8.50 -14.96
N ARG A 253 -5.25 8.76 -14.06
CA ARG A 253 -5.57 10.08 -13.49
C ARG A 253 -5.79 10.00 -11.99
#